data_1744d76c4d721b04620c8da0cd68b4e7
#
_entry.id   1744d76c4d721b04620c8da0cd68b4e7
#
_cell.length_a   1.000
_cell.length_b   1.000
_cell.length_c   1.000
_cell.angle_alpha   90.00
_cell.angle_beta   90.00
_cell.angle_gamma   90.00
#
_symmetry.space_group_name_H-M   'P 1'
#
loop_
_entity.id
_entity.type
_entity.pdbx_description
1 polymer ?
#
loop_
_entity_poly.entity_id
_entity_poly.type
_entity_poly.pdbx_seq_one_letter_code
_entity_poly.pdbx_strand_id
1 'polypeptide(L)'
;MSRPEGGKADAKGTSNLESGHSYPLRETIESIVVAVLLAFLFRTFVGEAFIIPTGSMAPTLQGNHKDVTCVECGYPYQASASSENDDLSYQETVGATTCPLCRFTMPLDLDLDEERQRFGLPTDREESGRAAKTDANHESFSGDRILVSKFSYDLSNPRRWDVIVFKYPNNAKQNYIKRLIGLPGETVRVRHGDVLIKPAGENDFRIARKPPHKLVGMLQAVHDTHYRSPELAEVGWPSRWQPGIGDGAAGWRTVADDEKLELPQADGESWLRYRHLIPSGDAWFKLLDGDKSVIPQPGATGGQLISDFYAYNAFTTVRAERDHDSPVPTPSVLGTHWVGDLGLEAEVTTTGNTGELILELVEGGVHFQCRIDLATGEAKLVVVDERLQFVDDAGQAATASPKAATAVRGGRRHRLRFTNVDDELRLWVDDSLATFDGPTTYVSPEDCRPHWRPDDLGDLAPAGIATHGASAQIERLRILRDVYYVAVSAELRSDSEYTDGTSDLAAVQMFADPESWSTTNLFARRRSVDFPLGEDQFFPMGDNSPQSKDGRLWGDPPYVERELLTGKAVLVYWPHAWSGPFRLPIPNVSRMRLIR
;
A
#
# COMPACT_ATOMS: atom_id res chain seq x y z
N MET A 1 15.71 95.23 51.01
CA MET A 1 14.52 95.92 51.58
C MET A 1 13.34 95.15 51.14
N SER A 2 12.59 94.72 52.11
CA SER A 2 11.12 94.44 52.11
C SER A 2 10.58 93.23 51.34
N ARG A 3 10.22 92.28 52.09
CA ARG A 3 9.02 91.42 51.96
C ARG A 3 7.75 92.30 51.86
N PRO A 4 6.54 91.77 51.45
CA PRO A 4 5.87 90.62 52.04
C PRO A 4 5.04 89.82 51.01
N GLU A 5 4.77 88.57 51.37
CA GLU A 5 3.49 87.87 51.73
C GLU A 5 2.35 87.88 50.75
N GLY A 6 1.88 86.75 50.39
CA GLY A 6 0.65 86.16 50.83
C GLY A 6 -0.23 85.60 49.69
N GLY A 7 -0.73 84.39 49.83
CA GLY A 7 -1.87 84.00 49.07
C GLY A 7 -1.95 82.45 48.79
N LYS A 8 -2.49 81.69 49.71
CA LYS A 8 -3.03 80.35 49.49
C LYS A 8 -4.27 80.43 48.60
N ALA A 9 -4.36 79.54 47.64
CA ALA A 9 -5.63 79.09 47.13
C ALA A 9 -5.57 77.63 46.76
N ASP A 10 -6.31 76.82 47.49
CA ASP A 10 -6.55 75.43 47.25
C ASP A 10 -7.32 75.23 45.96
N ALA A 11 -6.84 74.35 45.05
CA ALA A 11 -7.65 73.78 44.01
C ALA A 11 -7.55 72.24 44.12
N LYS A 12 -8.54 71.62 44.71
CA LYS A 12 -8.80 70.20 44.64
C LYS A 12 -9.12 69.83 43.20
N GLY A 13 -8.17 69.23 42.52
CA GLY A 13 -8.41 68.48 41.29
C GLY A 13 -8.78 67.05 41.66
N THR A 14 -10.05 66.72 41.57
CA THR A 14 -10.56 65.36 41.65
C THR A 14 -10.15 64.63 40.37
N SER A 15 -9.06 63.87 40.40
CA SER A 15 -8.80 62.86 39.39
C SER A 15 -9.74 61.68 39.62
N ASN A 16 -10.81 61.56 38.86
CA ASN A 16 -11.56 60.35 38.71
C ASN A 16 -10.67 59.31 38.01
N LEU A 17 -9.94 58.53 38.79
CA LEU A 17 -9.46 57.25 38.35
C LEU A 17 -10.68 56.32 38.26
N GLU A 18 -11.22 56.17 37.04
CA GLU A 18 -12.10 55.05 36.77
C GLU A 18 -11.29 53.79 37.00
N SER A 19 -11.50 53.16 38.16
CA SER A 19 -11.07 51.83 38.45
C SER A 19 -11.84 50.86 37.53
N GLY A 20 -11.25 50.55 36.39
CA GLY A 20 -11.72 49.47 35.54
C GLY A 20 -11.73 48.19 36.36
N HIS A 21 -12.90 47.83 36.88
CA HIS A 21 -13.13 46.54 37.49
C HIS A 21 -12.98 45.50 36.36
N SER A 22 -11.79 44.95 36.25
CA SER A 22 -11.58 43.72 35.49
C SER A 22 -12.42 42.63 36.14
N TYR A 23 -13.38 42.09 35.40
CA TYR A 23 -14.12 40.91 35.82
C TYR A 23 -13.47 39.68 35.15
N PRO A 24 -12.34 39.19 35.66
CA PRO A 24 -11.58 38.11 34.98
C PRO A 24 -12.43 36.85 34.83
N LEU A 25 -13.36 36.62 35.74
CA LEU A 25 -14.30 35.50 35.67
C LEU A 25 -15.28 35.66 34.52
N ARG A 26 -15.79 36.88 34.27
CA ARG A 26 -16.71 37.17 33.16
C ARG A 26 -16.01 37.01 31.82
N GLU A 27 -14.83 37.56 31.67
CA GLU A 27 -14.03 37.42 30.41
C GLU A 27 -13.66 35.97 30.13
N THR A 28 -13.33 35.19 31.20
CA THR A 28 -13.07 33.76 31.07
C THR A 28 -14.34 33.01 30.61
N ILE A 29 -15.51 33.31 31.22
CA ILE A 29 -16.77 32.68 30.83
C ILE A 29 -17.16 33.06 29.39
N GLU A 30 -17.05 34.34 29.02
CA GLU A 30 -17.31 34.82 27.66
C GLU A 30 -16.40 34.12 26.64
N SER A 31 -15.11 33.99 26.93
CA SER A 31 -14.14 33.29 26.09
C SER A 31 -14.47 31.80 25.93
N ILE A 32 -14.87 31.14 27.00
CA ILE A 32 -15.32 29.74 26.96
C ILE A 32 -16.58 29.60 26.13
N VAL A 33 -17.58 30.48 26.34
CA VAL A 33 -18.83 30.45 25.55
C VAL A 33 -18.55 30.66 24.06
N VAL A 34 -17.74 31.64 23.71
CA VAL A 34 -17.33 31.89 22.33
C VAL A 34 -16.60 30.69 21.74
N ALA A 35 -15.65 30.11 22.49
CA ALA A 35 -14.91 28.92 22.03
C ALA A 35 -15.86 27.72 21.81
N VAL A 36 -16.81 27.48 22.70
CA VAL A 36 -17.82 26.41 22.56
C VAL A 36 -18.73 26.66 21.36
N LEU A 37 -19.20 27.90 21.17
CA LEU A 37 -20.02 28.26 20.01
C LEU A 37 -19.25 28.09 18.70
N LEU A 38 -18.00 28.56 18.65
CA LEU A 38 -17.14 28.37 17.47
C LEU A 38 -16.86 26.89 17.21
N ALA A 39 -16.58 26.10 18.24
CA ALA A 39 -16.40 24.66 18.10
C ALA A 39 -17.66 23.96 17.60
N PHE A 40 -18.84 24.38 18.10
CA PHE A 40 -20.12 23.86 17.67
C PHE A 40 -20.42 24.24 16.21
N LEU A 41 -20.20 25.49 15.82
CA LEU A 41 -20.34 25.94 14.43
C LEU A 41 -19.37 25.21 13.51
N PHE A 42 -18.11 25.07 13.94
CA PHE A 42 -17.11 24.31 13.18
C PHE A 42 -17.60 22.87 12.95
N ARG A 43 -17.99 22.16 14.03
CA ARG A 43 -18.47 20.79 13.94
C ARG A 43 -19.72 20.65 13.07
N THR A 44 -20.64 21.61 13.14
CA THR A 44 -21.91 21.53 12.42
C THR A 44 -21.74 21.79 10.93
N PHE A 45 -20.90 22.77 10.57
CA PHE A 45 -20.82 23.28 9.20
C PHE A 45 -19.50 22.99 8.50
N VAL A 46 -18.37 22.96 9.21
CA VAL A 46 -17.04 22.92 8.57
C VAL A 46 -16.50 21.51 8.48
N GLY A 47 -16.44 20.80 9.59
CA GLY A 47 -15.80 19.50 9.65
C GLY A 47 -16.25 18.63 10.80
N GLU A 48 -16.25 17.34 10.55
CA GLU A 48 -16.60 16.32 11.53
C GLU A 48 -15.47 15.32 11.70
N ALA A 49 -15.24 14.93 12.95
CA ALA A 49 -14.23 13.93 13.28
C ALA A 49 -14.86 12.55 13.33
N PHE A 50 -14.21 11.58 12.67
CA PHE A 50 -14.61 10.17 12.68
C PHE A 50 -13.45 9.30 13.14
N ILE A 51 -13.79 8.16 13.74
CA ILE A 51 -12.86 7.07 14.05
C ILE A 51 -13.16 5.95 13.06
N ILE A 52 -12.12 5.34 12.50
CA ILE A 52 -12.24 4.26 11.53
C ILE A 52 -12.25 2.93 12.28
N PRO A 53 -13.38 2.21 12.37
CA PRO A 53 -13.44 0.97 13.16
C PRO A 53 -12.87 -0.25 12.43
N THR A 54 -12.97 -0.28 11.09
CA THR A 54 -12.65 -1.46 10.28
C THR A 54 -11.56 -1.18 9.26
N GLY A 55 -10.84 -2.23 8.85
CA GLY A 55 -9.71 -2.13 7.93
C GLY A 55 -10.05 -2.06 6.45
N SER A 56 -11.29 -1.81 6.06
CA SER A 56 -11.72 -1.82 4.65
C SER A 56 -11.02 -0.79 3.76
N MET A 57 -10.40 0.22 4.36
CA MET A 57 -9.64 1.28 3.67
C MET A 57 -8.12 1.18 3.89
N ALA A 58 -7.64 0.11 4.52
CA ALA A 58 -6.20 -0.12 4.65
C ALA A 58 -5.56 -0.37 3.26
N PRO A 59 -4.37 0.13 2.97
CA PRO A 59 -3.42 0.84 3.85
C PRO A 59 -3.67 2.36 3.98
N THR A 60 -4.58 2.92 3.20
CA THR A 60 -4.83 4.38 3.23
C THR A 60 -5.32 4.84 4.60
N LEU A 61 -6.29 4.15 5.18
CA LEU A 61 -6.82 4.39 6.52
C LEU A 61 -6.88 3.06 7.27
N GLN A 62 -6.36 3.05 8.47
CA GLN A 62 -6.37 1.85 9.31
C GLN A 62 -7.59 1.85 10.23
N GLY A 63 -8.25 0.70 10.31
CA GLY A 63 -9.21 0.39 11.36
C GLY A 63 -8.51 -0.01 12.65
N ASN A 64 -9.22 -0.71 13.53
CA ASN A 64 -8.60 -1.33 14.69
C ASN A 64 -7.50 -2.30 14.22
N HIS A 65 -6.31 -2.16 14.80
CA HIS A 65 -5.13 -2.89 14.35
C HIS A 65 -4.12 -3.10 15.47
N LYS A 66 -3.20 -4.03 15.24
CA LYS A 66 -1.99 -4.19 16.03
C LYS A 66 -0.79 -3.69 15.22
N ASP A 67 0.10 -2.94 15.86
CA ASP A 67 1.41 -2.63 15.31
C ASP A 67 2.36 -3.79 15.60
N VAL A 68 2.93 -4.35 14.56
CA VAL A 68 3.75 -5.56 14.65
C VAL A 68 5.12 -5.30 14.02
N THR A 69 6.17 -5.77 14.66
CA THR A 69 7.50 -5.86 14.08
C THR A 69 7.86 -7.33 13.90
N CYS A 70 8.15 -7.74 12.67
CA CYS A 70 8.51 -9.12 12.39
C CYS A 70 9.78 -9.50 13.14
N VAL A 71 9.72 -10.55 13.96
CA VAL A 71 10.87 -11.03 14.75
C VAL A 71 11.98 -11.63 13.90
N GLU A 72 11.65 -12.05 12.67
CA GLU A 72 12.62 -12.63 11.75
C GLU A 72 13.37 -11.59 10.92
N CYS A 73 12.66 -10.68 10.26
CA CYS A 73 13.30 -9.72 9.36
C CYS A 73 13.29 -8.28 9.87
N GLY A 74 12.66 -8.00 11.01
CA GLY A 74 12.58 -6.65 11.59
C GLY A 74 11.61 -5.69 10.90
N TYR A 75 10.83 -6.16 9.90
CA TYR A 75 9.91 -5.29 9.18
C TYR A 75 8.69 -4.89 10.02
N PRO A 76 8.41 -3.58 10.17
CA PRO A 76 7.21 -3.11 10.87
C PRO A 76 5.99 -3.13 9.93
N TYR A 77 4.89 -3.71 10.38
CA TYR A 77 3.63 -3.76 9.63
C TYR A 77 2.42 -3.74 10.58
N GLN A 78 1.23 -3.64 10.02
CA GLN A 78 -0.01 -3.68 10.79
C GLN A 78 -0.79 -4.94 10.45
N ALA A 79 -1.45 -5.50 11.47
CA ALA A 79 -2.43 -6.56 11.32
C ALA A 79 -3.80 -6.05 11.78
N SER A 80 -4.87 -6.43 11.09
CA SER A 80 -6.23 -6.05 11.48
C SER A 80 -6.59 -6.67 12.83
N ALA A 81 -7.16 -5.86 13.71
CA ALA A 81 -7.79 -6.28 14.95
C ALA A 81 -9.27 -5.90 14.99
N SER A 82 -9.90 -5.79 13.81
CA SER A 82 -11.32 -5.43 13.71
C SER A 82 -12.26 -6.50 14.31
N SER A 83 -11.79 -7.75 14.43
CA SER A 83 -12.50 -8.84 15.10
C SER A 83 -12.46 -8.77 16.63
N GLU A 84 -11.56 -7.96 17.20
CA GLU A 84 -11.44 -7.77 18.65
C GLU A 84 -12.40 -6.68 19.19
N ASN A 85 -13.38 -6.23 18.41
CA ASN A 85 -14.34 -5.23 18.86
C ASN A 85 -15.31 -5.79 19.88
N ASP A 86 -15.50 -5.05 20.98
CA ASP A 86 -16.42 -5.38 22.09
C ASP A 86 -17.90 -5.52 21.67
N ASP A 87 -18.26 -5.00 20.49
CA ASP A 87 -19.63 -5.02 19.94
C ASP A 87 -20.02 -6.38 19.33
N LEU A 88 -19.07 -7.29 19.17
CA LEU A 88 -19.33 -8.62 18.62
C LEU A 88 -19.71 -9.60 19.75
N SER A 89 -20.71 -10.41 19.52
CA SER A 89 -21.19 -11.43 20.48
C SER A 89 -20.15 -12.52 20.82
N TYR A 90 -18.98 -12.50 20.18
CA TYR A 90 -17.85 -13.37 20.41
C TYR A 90 -16.57 -12.53 20.49
N GLN A 91 -15.86 -12.60 21.62
CA GLN A 91 -14.54 -12.02 21.73
C GLN A 91 -13.54 -12.91 21.00
N GLU A 92 -13.07 -12.42 19.87
CA GLU A 92 -11.97 -13.02 19.11
C GLU A 92 -10.70 -12.20 19.33
N THR A 93 -9.61 -12.86 19.70
CA THR A 93 -8.29 -12.25 19.82
C THR A 93 -7.44 -12.64 18.62
N VAL A 94 -6.70 -11.70 18.06
CA VAL A 94 -5.71 -11.98 17.00
C VAL A 94 -4.51 -12.67 17.62
N GLY A 95 -4.39 -13.97 17.36
CA GLY A 95 -3.37 -14.83 17.96
C GLY A 95 -2.08 -14.97 17.15
N ALA A 96 -2.13 -14.73 15.83
CA ALA A 96 -0.96 -14.79 14.96
C ALA A 96 -1.11 -13.89 13.74
N THR A 97 0.03 -13.43 13.18
CA THR A 97 0.08 -12.64 11.94
C THR A 97 1.22 -13.10 11.03
N THR A 98 1.10 -12.83 9.72
CA THR A 98 2.12 -13.19 8.73
C THR A 98 2.80 -11.97 8.15
N CYS A 99 4.12 -11.92 8.22
CA CYS A 99 4.94 -10.84 7.68
C CYS A 99 4.80 -10.72 6.15
N PRO A 100 4.63 -9.49 5.60
CA PRO A 100 4.51 -9.31 4.15
C PRO A 100 5.81 -9.60 3.40
N LEU A 101 6.96 -9.43 4.04
CA LEU A 101 8.24 -9.56 3.36
C LEU A 101 8.82 -10.97 3.42
N CYS A 102 8.94 -11.58 4.60
CA CYS A 102 9.56 -12.90 4.75
C CYS A 102 8.54 -14.05 4.89
N ARG A 103 7.25 -13.74 4.99
CA ARG A 103 6.14 -14.72 5.17
C ARG A 103 6.24 -15.55 6.45
N PHE A 104 7.07 -15.14 7.40
CA PHE A 104 7.07 -15.75 8.71
C PHE A 104 5.74 -15.46 9.42
N THR A 105 5.07 -16.52 9.90
CA THR A 105 3.87 -16.39 10.72
C THR A 105 4.30 -16.34 12.17
N MET A 106 4.06 -15.19 12.81
CA MET A 106 4.47 -14.90 14.17
C MET A 106 3.27 -14.97 15.11
N PRO A 107 3.33 -15.77 16.21
CA PRO A 107 2.31 -15.74 17.24
C PRO A 107 2.34 -14.41 17.98
N LEU A 108 1.16 -13.93 18.36
CA LEU A 108 0.93 -12.74 19.18
C LEU A 108 0.26 -13.17 20.48
N ASP A 109 0.77 -12.68 21.61
CA ASP A 109 0.13 -12.77 22.93
C ASP A 109 -0.39 -14.16 23.34
N LEU A 110 0.36 -15.21 23.04
CA LEU A 110 0.01 -16.56 23.43
C LEU A 110 0.78 -16.96 24.68
N ASP A 111 0.12 -16.89 25.82
CA ASP A 111 0.67 -17.31 27.11
C ASP A 111 0.68 -18.85 27.28
N LEU A 112 0.24 -19.59 26.27
CA LEU A 112 -0.14 -20.99 26.43
C LEU A 112 0.66 -21.91 25.49
N ASP A 113 1.37 -22.87 26.08
CA ASP A 113 2.05 -23.96 25.37
C ASP A 113 1.07 -24.78 24.51
N GLU A 114 -0.19 -24.94 24.94
CA GLU A 114 -1.24 -25.62 24.20
C GLU A 114 -1.62 -24.90 22.89
N GLU A 115 -1.65 -23.56 22.91
CA GLU A 115 -1.97 -22.79 21.69
C GLU A 115 -0.78 -22.72 20.73
N ARG A 116 0.44 -22.69 21.25
CA ARG A 116 1.67 -22.82 20.43
C ARG A 116 1.68 -24.14 19.68
N GLN A 117 1.33 -25.24 20.35
CA GLN A 117 1.18 -26.55 19.75
C GLN A 117 0.09 -26.58 18.68
N ARG A 118 -1.02 -25.86 18.91
CA ARG A 118 -2.13 -25.72 17.97
C ARG A 118 -1.74 -24.96 16.69
N PHE A 119 -0.80 -23.99 16.78
CA PHE A 119 -0.25 -23.29 15.63
C PHE A 119 0.97 -23.99 15.01
N GLY A 120 1.30 -25.20 15.48
CA GLY A 120 2.47 -25.93 15.01
C GLY A 120 3.79 -25.27 15.38
N LEU A 121 3.80 -24.44 16.43
CA LEU A 121 5.00 -23.74 16.88
C LEU A 121 5.72 -24.58 17.96
N PRO A 122 7.06 -24.51 18.05
CA PRO A 122 7.81 -25.22 19.08
C PRO A 122 7.31 -24.84 20.47
N THR A 123 6.98 -25.85 21.28
CA THR A 123 6.48 -25.67 22.66
C THR A 123 7.57 -25.48 23.68
N ASP A 124 8.78 -25.91 23.43
CA ASP A 124 9.91 -25.82 24.35
C ASP A 124 10.70 -24.52 24.15
N ARG A 125 10.61 -23.66 25.18
CA ARG A 125 11.43 -22.44 25.25
C ARG A 125 12.94 -22.70 25.37
N GLU A 126 13.33 -23.89 25.83
CA GLU A 126 14.73 -24.19 26.11
C GLU A 126 15.48 -24.89 24.97
N GLU A 127 14.81 -25.66 24.11
CA GLU A 127 15.47 -26.43 23.05
C GLU A 127 15.73 -25.65 21.76
N SER A 128 14.97 -24.62 21.46
CA SER A 128 15.32 -23.70 20.38
C SER A 128 15.47 -22.31 20.92
N GLY A 129 16.66 -21.76 20.93
CA GLY A 129 16.92 -20.34 21.26
C GLY A 129 16.14 -19.34 20.39
N ARG A 130 15.18 -19.83 19.61
CA ARG A 130 14.28 -19.16 18.68
C ARG A 130 12.88 -18.93 19.24
N ALA A 131 12.41 -19.76 20.16
CA ALA A 131 11.10 -19.60 20.80
C ALA A 131 10.96 -18.31 21.64
N ALA A 132 12.09 -17.67 21.97
CA ALA A 132 12.12 -16.39 22.69
C ALA A 132 11.79 -15.17 21.80
N LYS A 133 11.58 -15.36 20.49
CA LYS A 133 11.33 -14.26 19.54
C LYS A 133 9.83 -13.96 19.34
N THR A 134 8.98 -14.33 20.24
CA THR A 134 7.60 -13.88 20.23
C THR A 134 7.51 -12.62 21.08
N ASP A 135 7.01 -11.54 20.50
CA ASP A 135 6.70 -10.36 21.29
C ASP A 135 5.32 -10.61 21.96
N ALA A 136 5.32 -10.77 23.27
CA ALA A 136 4.09 -10.95 24.03
C ALA A 136 3.39 -9.58 24.18
N ASN A 137 2.06 -9.57 24.16
CA ASN A 137 1.23 -8.39 24.45
C ASN A 137 1.26 -7.27 23.40
N HIS A 138 0.97 -7.60 22.15
CA HIS A 138 0.61 -6.55 21.18
C HIS A 138 -0.76 -5.97 21.50
N GLU A 139 -0.76 -4.74 22.06
CA GLU A 139 -2.00 -3.98 22.29
C GLU A 139 -2.73 -3.75 20.97
N SER A 140 -4.05 -3.83 21.01
CA SER A 140 -4.90 -3.41 19.91
C SER A 140 -5.14 -1.92 19.98
N PHE A 141 -4.84 -1.24 18.88
CA PHE A 141 -5.02 0.20 18.74
C PHE A 141 -6.33 0.50 18.03
N SER A 142 -7.03 1.53 18.51
CA SER A 142 -8.18 2.07 17.78
C SER A 142 -7.74 2.64 16.42
N GLY A 143 -8.62 2.57 15.43
CA GLY A 143 -8.31 3.06 14.10
C GLY A 143 -8.04 4.55 14.00
N ASP A 144 -7.61 4.96 12.81
CA ASP A 144 -7.27 6.35 12.48
C ASP A 144 -8.45 7.29 12.79
N ARG A 145 -8.17 8.45 13.39
CA ARG A 145 -9.13 9.53 13.55
C ARG A 145 -8.93 10.54 12.43
N ILE A 146 -9.99 10.75 11.69
CA ILE A 146 -9.96 11.57 10.48
C ILE A 146 -10.83 12.81 10.63
N LEU A 147 -10.43 13.87 9.94
CA LEU A 147 -11.25 15.06 9.73
C LEU A 147 -11.93 14.98 8.36
N VAL A 148 -13.23 15.14 8.34
CA VAL A 148 -14.07 15.13 7.15
C VAL A 148 -14.59 16.53 6.89
N SER A 149 -14.35 17.05 5.69
CA SER A 149 -14.90 18.33 5.23
C SER A 149 -16.28 18.13 4.66
N LYS A 150 -17.28 18.73 5.29
CA LYS A 150 -18.68 18.70 4.83
C LYS A 150 -18.92 19.62 3.63
N PHE A 151 -18.24 20.76 3.58
CA PHE A 151 -18.39 21.72 2.47
C PHE A 151 -17.84 21.26 1.14
N SER A 152 -16.95 20.26 1.14
CA SER A 152 -16.25 19.91 -0.10
C SER A 152 -17.22 19.61 -1.23
N TYR A 153 -18.35 18.98 -0.92
CA TYR A 153 -19.33 18.56 -1.94
C TYR A 153 -20.52 19.52 -2.11
N ASP A 154 -20.63 20.53 -1.24
CA ASP A 154 -21.52 21.69 -1.45
C ASP A 154 -20.90 22.70 -2.45
N LEU A 155 -19.55 22.77 -2.47
CA LEU A 155 -18.81 23.75 -3.28
C LEU A 155 -18.22 23.16 -4.57
N SER A 156 -18.06 21.83 -4.64
CA SER A 156 -17.48 21.14 -5.80
C SER A 156 -18.05 19.72 -5.94
N ASN A 157 -18.05 19.21 -7.16
CA ASN A 157 -18.43 17.81 -7.36
C ASN A 157 -17.36 16.86 -6.79
N PRO A 158 -17.80 15.70 -6.25
CA PRO A 158 -16.88 14.62 -5.90
C PRO A 158 -16.03 14.20 -7.10
N ARG A 159 -14.75 13.92 -6.84
CA ARG A 159 -13.79 13.49 -7.87
C ARG A 159 -13.43 12.03 -7.67
N ARG A 160 -13.21 11.32 -8.77
CA ARG A 160 -12.68 9.95 -8.71
C ARG A 160 -11.41 9.89 -7.87
N TRP A 161 -11.26 8.83 -7.10
CA TRP A 161 -10.20 8.60 -6.14
C TRP A 161 -10.27 9.47 -4.86
N ASP A 162 -11.32 10.27 -4.65
CA ASP A 162 -11.55 10.90 -3.35
C ASP A 162 -11.95 9.83 -2.31
N VAL A 163 -11.50 10.01 -1.08
CA VAL A 163 -11.99 9.21 0.04
C VAL A 163 -13.23 9.90 0.61
N ILE A 164 -14.39 9.28 0.44
CA ILE A 164 -15.70 9.83 0.77
C ILE A 164 -16.27 9.21 2.04
N VAL A 165 -16.93 10.02 2.84
CA VAL A 165 -17.78 9.58 3.94
C VAL A 165 -19.22 9.78 3.55
N PHE A 166 -20.04 8.77 3.78
CA PHE A 166 -21.44 8.76 3.38
C PHE A 166 -22.28 7.87 4.32
N LYS A 167 -23.59 8.05 4.30
CA LYS A 167 -24.53 7.19 4.99
C LYS A 167 -24.76 5.93 4.17
N TYR A 168 -24.70 4.78 4.82
CA TYR A 168 -24.89 3.49 4.15
C TYR A 168 -26.28 3.39 3.55
N PRO A 169 -26.46 3.12 2.25
CA PRO A 169 -27.76 3.14 1.59
C PRO A 169 -28.82 2.25 2.24
N ASN A 170 -28.44 1.06 2.68
CA ASN A 170 -29.36 0.11 3.30
C ASN A 170 -29.59 0.38 4.81
N ASN A 171 -28.82 1.31 5.41
CA ASN A 171 -28.99 1.73 6.80
C ASN A 171 -28.36 3.13 7.02
N ALA A 172 -29.10 4.19 6.74
CA ALA A 172 -28.64 5.58 6.80
C ALA A 172 -28.23 6.06 8.22
N LYS A 173 -28.36 5.21 9.26
CA LYS A 173 -27.82 5.48 10.60
C LYS A 173 -26.33 5.20 10.70
N GLN A 174 -25.78 4.38 9.80
CA GLN A 174 -24.36 4.01 9.77
C GLN A 174 -23.61 4.87 8.76
N ASN A 175 -22.47 5.42 9.17
CA ASN A 175 -21.55 6.09 8.28
C ASN A 175 -20.52 5.09 7.76
N TYR A 176 -20.25 5.14 6.47
CA TYR A 176 -19.22 4.37 5.80
C TYR A 176 -18.17 5.30 5.22
N ILE A 177 -16.98 4.78 5.07
CA ILE A 177 -15.88 5.46 4.40
C ILE A 177 -15.33 4.52 3.32
N LYS A 178 -15.22 5.04 2.11
CA LYS A 178 -14.73 4.31 0.94
C LYS A 178 -14.04 5.27 -0.03
N ARG A 179 -13.32 4.72 -0.98
CA ARG A 179 -12.79 5.46 -2.12
C ARG A 179 -13.85 5.59 -3.20
N LEU A 180 -14.03 6.78 -3.72
CA LEU A 180 -14.95 7.03 -4.83
C LEU A 180 -14.32 6.55 -6.14
N ILE A 181 -14.94 5.57 -6.74
CA ILE A 181 -14.46 4.92 -7.97
C ILE A 181 -15.30 5.34 -9.17
N GLY A 182 -16.61 5.19 -9.14
CA GLY A 182 -17.50 5.56 -10.23
C GLY A 182 -18.20 6.88 -10.00
N LEU A 183 -18.36 7.67 -11.06
CA LEU A 183 -19.06 8.95 -11.08
C LEU A 183 -20.41 8.80 -11.78
N PRO A 184 -21.36 9.75 -11.59
CA PRO A 184 -22.69 9.70 -12.20
C PRO A 184 -22.67 9.49 -13.71
N GLY A 185 -23.53 8.60 -14.18
CA GLY A 185 -23.73 8.31 -15.60
C GLY A 185 -22.67 7.39 -16.24
N GLU A 186 -21.69 6.93 -15.47
CA GLU A 186 -20.65 6.02 -15.97
C GLU A 186 -21.05 4.55 -15.78
N THR A 187 -20.39 3.66 -16.53
CA THR A 187 -20.33 2.25 -16.16
C THR A 187 -18.91 1.95 -15.66
N VAL A 188 -18.83 1.46 -14.42
CA VAL A 188 -17.58 0.99 -13.82
C VAL A 188 -17.42 -0.49 -14.15
N ARG A 189 -16.26 -0.88 -14.63
CA ARG A 189 -15.86 -2.28 -14.80
C ARG A 189 -14.66 -2.59 -13.92
N VAL A 190 -14.76 -3.68 -13.16
CA VAL A 190 -13.61 -4.27 -12.44
C VAL A 190 -13.16 -5.49 -13.21
N ARG A 191 -11.89 -5.53 -13.61
CA ARG A 191 -11.31 -6.62 -14.39
C ARG A 191 -9.81 -6.73 -14.12
N HIS A 192 -9.34 -7.92 -13.76
CA HIS A 192 -7.92 -8.26 -13.59
C HIS A 192 -7.14 -7.37 -12.60
N GLY A 193 -7.84 -6.86 -11.60
CA GLY A 193 -7.25 -5.93 -10.62
C GLY A 193 -7.49 -4.46 -10.94
N ASP A 194 -7.84 -4.14 -12.19
CA ASP A 194 -8.02 -2.79 -12.68
C ASP A 194 -9.45 -2.30 -12.60
N VAL A 195 -9.56 -0.98 -12.57
CA VAL A 195 -10.81 -0.26 -12.72
C VAL A 195 -10.88 0.38 -14.10
N LEU A 196 -11.88 0.02 -14.88
CA LEU A 196 -12.14 0.62 -16.19
C LEU A 196 -13.46 1.40 -16.12
N ILE A 197 -13.51 2.49 -16.84
CA ILE A 197 -14.68 3.38 -16.92
C ILE A 197 -15.14 3.52 -18.35
N LYS A 198 -16.44 3.38 -18.52
CA LYS A 198 -17.11 3.76 -19.76
C LYS A 198 -17.98 4.99 -19.48
N PRO A 199 -17.62 6.18 -19.97
CA PRO A 199 -18.40 7.40 -19.78
C PRO A 199 -19.78 7.32 -20.43
N ALA A 200 -20.72 8.14 -19.98
CA ALA A 200 -22.05 8.22 -20.57
C ALA A 200 -21.96 8.59 -22.06
N GLY A 201 -22.64 7.80 -22.91
CA GLY A 201 -22.66 8.03 -24.35
C GLY A 201 -21.43 7.53 -25.13
N GLU A 202 -20.43 6.96 -24.46
CA GLU A 202 -19.30 6.29 -25.08
C GLU A 202 -19.52 4.77 -25.11
N ASN A 203 -18.85 4.08 -26.04
CA ASN A 203 -18.95 2.63 -26.19
C ASN A 203 -17.77 1.91 -25.55
N ASP A 204 -16.62 2.58 -25.44
CA ASP A 204 -15.37 1.97 -25.06
C ASP A 204 -15.05 2.21 -23.59
N PHE A 205 -14.49 1.19 -22.95
CA PHE A 205 -13.92 1.30 -21.62
C PHE A 205 -12.50 1.83 -21.68
N ARG A 206 -12.15 2.68 -20.71
CA ARG A 206 -10.79 3.18 -20.51
C ARG A 206 -10.35 2.91 -19.07
N ILE A 207 -9.09 2.59 -18.88
CA ILE A 207 -8.54 2.38 -17.54
C ILE A 207 -8.60 3.69 -16.74
N ALA A 208 -9.05 3.60 -15.49
CA ALA A 208 -9.18 4.75 -14.60
C ALA A 208 -7.86 4.97 -13.84
N ARG A 209 -6.92 5.65 -14.45
CA ARG A 209 -5.58 5.89 -13.89
C ARG A 209 -5.62 6.66 -12.58
N LYS A 210 -4.84 6.19 -11.61
CA LYS A 210 -4.68 6.87 -10.32
C LYS A 210 -3.81 8.12 -10.48
N PRO A 211 -4.24 9.30 -9.96
CA PRO A 211 -3.34 10.45 -9.90
C PRO A 211 -2.03 10.10 -9.16
N PRO A 212 -0.86 10.64 -9.57
CA PRO A 212 0.45 10.24 -9.02
C PRO A 212 0.54 10.30 -7.50
N HIS A 213 -0.04 11.32 -6.87
CA HIS A 213 -0.04 11.49 -5.42
C HIS A 213 -0.96 10.48 -4.70
N LYS A 214 -2.00 9.97 -5.36
CA LYS A 214 -2.87 8.89 -4.85
C LYS A 214 -2.15 7.55 -4.96
N LEU A 215 -1.59 7.25 -6.13
CA LEU A 215 -0.84 6.02 -6.39
C LEU A 215 0.22 5.79 -5.32
N VAL A 216 1.12 6.76 -5.08
CA VAL A 216 2.19 6.63 -4.08
C VAL A 216 1.66 6.29 -2.68
N GLY A 217 0.45 6.76 -2.33
CA GLY A 217 -0.19 6.46 -1.04
C GLY A 217 -0.83 5.07 -0.95
N MET A 218 -1.05 4.41 -2.09
CA MET A 218 -1.73 3.11 -2.19
C MET A 218 -0.76 1.95 -2.43
N LEU A 219 0.47 2.22 -2.90
CA LEU A 219 1.48 1.19 -3.13
C LEU A 219 1.82 0.43 -1.85
N GLN A 220 1.90 -0.90 -1.96
CA GLN A 220 2.18 -1.83 -0.87
C GLN A 220 3.55 -2.50 -1.07
N ALA A 221 4.30 -2.66 0.03
CA ALA A 221 5.62 -3.29 -0.02
C ALA A 221 5.52 -4.81 -0.23
N VAL A 222 6.25 -5.31 -1.22
CA VAL A 222 6.43 -6.74 -1.52
C VAL A 222 7.80 -7.21 -1.06
N HIS A 223 8.82 -6.36 -1.24
CA HIS A 223 10.20 -6.63 -0.85
C HIS A 223 10.94 -5.35 -0.52
N ASP A 224 11.89 -5.45 0.42
CA ASP A 224 12.77 -4.36 0.82
C ASP A 224 14.10 -4.95 1.31
N THR A 225 15.22 -4.58 0.68
CA THR A 225 16.55 -5.12 1.02
C THR A 225 17.05 -4.76 2.40
N HIS A 226 16.50 -3.73 3.05
CA HIS A 226 16.83 -3.37 4.43
C HIS A 226 16.30 -4.38 5.46
N TYR A 227 15.35 -5.23 5.08
CA TYR A 227 14.72 -6.19 5.98
C TYR A 227 14.99 -7.60 5.50
N ARG A 228 15.97 -8.24 6.11
CA ARG A 228 16.39 -9.60 5.78
C ARG A 228 16.17 -10.51 6.98
N SER A 229 15.75 -11.75 6.73
CA SER A 229 15.71 -12.77 7.77
C SER A 229 17.11 -13.38 7.93
N PRO A 230 17.74 -13.24 9.10
CA PRO A 230 19.03 -13.90 9.38
C PRO A 230 18.92 -15.42 9.24
N GLU A 231 17.79 -15.99 9.65
CA GLU A 231 17.51 -17.42 9.56
C GLU A 231 17.56 -17.93 8.12
N LEU A 232 16.86 -17.22 7.19
CA LEU A 232 16.88 -17.59 5.78
C LEU A 232 18.28 -17.47 5.18
N ALA A 233 19.06 -16.48 5.60
CA ALA A 233 20.45 -16.33 5.16
C ALA A 233 21.33 -17.48 5.68
N GLU A 234 21.19 -17.87 6.96
CA GLU A 234 21.96 -18.94 7.59
C GLU A 234 21.69 -20.32 6.96
N VAL A 235 20.43 -20.61 6.64
CA VAL A 235 20.09 -21.88 5.98
C VAL A 235 20.46 -21.92 4.50
N GLY A 236 20.87 -20.78 3.91
CA GLY A 236 21.22 -20.64 2.50
C GLY A 236 20.02 -20.46 1.57
N TRP A 237 18.92 -19.86 2.04
CA TRP A 237 17.81 -19.47 1.18
C TRP A 237 18.29 -18.48 0.12
N PRO A 238 17.98 -18.68 -1.19
CA PRO A 238 18.56 -17.85 -2.24
C PRO A 238 18.12 -16.38 -2.13
N SER A 239 19.03 -15.48 -2.46
CA SER A 239 18.74 -14.03 -2.56
C SER A 239 17.66 -13.79 -3.61
N ARG A 240 16.76 -12.83 -3.33
CA ARG A 240 15.74 -12.41 -4.29
C ARG A 240 16.29 -11.54 -5.41
N TRP A 241 17.40 -10.86 -5.18
CA TRP A 241 18.13 -10.12 -6.20
C TRP A 241 19.30 -10.96 -6.69
N GLN A 242 19.27 -11.30 -7.97
CA GLN A 242 20.23 -12.20 -8.60
C GLN A 242 20.80 -11.57 -9.88
N PRO A 243 22.08 -11.84 -10.21
CA PRO A 243 22.62 -11.47 -11.51
C PRO A 243 21.76 -12.05 -12.65
N GLY A 244 21.62 -11.29 -13.73
CA GLY A 244 20.85 -11.72 -14.91
C GLY A 244 21.35 -13.02 -15.51
N ILE A 245 20.45 -13.86 -16.00
CA ILE A 245 20.81 -15.10 -16.70
C ILE A 245 21.21 -14.73 -18.12
N GLY A 246 22.43 -15.06 -18.52
CA GLY A 246 22.91 -14.89 -19.91
C GLY A 246 23.54 -13.53 -20.26
N ASP A 247 23.28 -12.49 -19.49
CA ASP A 247 23.77 -11.14 -19.77
C ASP A 247 25.01 -10.83 -18.92
N GLY A 248 26.17 -11.34 -19.29
CA GLY A 248 27.42 -10.93 -18.66
C GLY A 248 27.37 -10.88 -17.13
N ALA A 249 26.93 -11.94 -16.50
CA ALA A 249 26.72 -12.06 -15.03
C ALA A 249 27.97 -11.77 -14.16
N ALA A 250 29.01 -11.28 -14.78
CA ALA A 250 30.27 -10.97 -14.14
C ALA A 250 30.23 -9.54 -13.60
N GLY A 251 29.89 -9.37 -12.34
CA GLY A 251 30.21 -8.09 -11.77
C GLY A 251 29.49 -7.67 -10.51
N TRP A 252 28.21 -7.97 -10.31
CA TRP A 252 27.52 -7.62 -9.09
C TRP A 252 28.11 -8.32 -7.87
N ARG A 253 28.47 -7.54 -6.86
CA ARG A 253 29.05 -8.03 -5.60
C ARG A 253 28.27 -7.48 -4.45
N THR A 254 28.09 -8.29 -3.43
CA THR A 254 27.60 -7.84 -2.14
C THR A 254 28.79 -7.35 -1.31
N VAL A 255 28.67 -6.18 -0.70
CA VAL A 255 29.70 -5.56 0.14
C VAL A 255 29.11 -5.08 1.45
N ALA A 256 29.94 -4.92 2.48
CA ALA A 256 29.57 -4.45 3.81
C ALA A 256 28.43 -5.29 4.44
N ASP A 257 28.76 -6.51 4.85
CA ASP A 257 27.87 -7.43 5.57
C ASP A 257 26.50 -7.65 4.88
N ASP A 258 26.51 -7.77 3.55
CA ASP A 258 25.34 -7.95 2.69
C ASP A 258 24.36 -6.77 2.60
N GLU A 259 24.75 -5.58 3.05
CA GLU A 259 23.86 -4.42 3.02
C GLU A 259 23.87 -3.65 1.69
N LYS A 260 24.97 -3.74 0.93
CA LYS A 260 25.12 -2.97 -0.32
C LYS A 260 25.47 -3.87 -1.50
N LEU A 261 24.89 -3.53 -2.64
CA LEU A 261 25.21 -4.18 -3.90
C LEU A 261 26.07 -3.24 -4.75
N GLU A 262 27.19 -3.72 -5.24
CA GLU A 262 28.09 -2.96 -6.11
C GLU A 262 28.24 -3.64 -7.46
N LEU A 263 28.21 -2.84 -8.49
CA LEU A 263 28.56 -3.22 -9.84
C LEU A 263 29.77 -2.42 -10.30
N PRO A 264 30.93 -3.04 -10.55
CA PRO A 264 32.04 -2.38 -11.22
C PRO A 264 31.64 -2.04 -12.66
N GLN A 265 32.34 -1.09 -13.28
CA GLN A 265 32.11 -0.72 -14.66
C GLN A 265 32.25 -1.93 -15.58
N ALA A 266 31.27 -2.12 -16.45
CA ALA A 266 31.25 -3.17 -17.47
C ALA A 266 30.94 -2.55 -18.84
N ASP A 267 31.50 -3.15 -19.91
CA ASP A 267 31.32 -2.66 -21.29
C ASP A 267 29.93 -2.95 -21.87
N GLY A 268 29.19 -3.90 -21.27
CA GLY A 268 27.84 -4.27 -21.65
C GLY A 268 26.81 -3.95 -20.59
N GLU A 269 25.57 -4.33 -20.83
CA GLU A 269 24.52 -4.29 -19.83
C GLU A 269 24.79 -5.34 -18.74
N SER A 270 24.76 -4.91 -17.50
CA SER A 270 24.92 -5.80 -16.34
C SER A 270 23.67 -5.74 -15.49
N TRP A 271 22.86 -6.77 -15.57
CA TRP A 271 21.57 -6.85 -14.91
C TRP A 271 21.62 -7.43 -13.52
N LEU A 272 20.85 -6.84 -12.61
CA LEU A 272 20.42 -7.40 -11.34
C LEU A 272 18.91 -7.55 -11.40
N ARG A 273 18.38 -8.77 -11.32
CA ARG A 273 16.97 -9.07 -11.49
C ARG A 273 16.34 -9.56 -10.20
N TYR A 274 15.15 -9.08 -9.91
CA TYR A 274 14.34 -9.52 -8.78
C TYR A 274 13.62 -10.81 -9.10
N ARG A 275 13.65 -11.75 -8.17
CA ARG A 275 12.85 -12.98 -8.20
C ARG A 275 12.05 -13.10 -6.90
N HIS A 276 10.78 -13.40 -7.00
CA HIS A 276 9.91 -13.50 -5.83
C HIS A 276 10.07 -14.86 -5.14
N LEU A 277 11.24 -15.05 -4.50
CA LEU A 277 11.65 -16.26 -3.78
C LEU A 277 11.26 -16.12 -2.32
N ILE A 278 10.01 -16.47 -1.99
CA ILE A 278 9.49 -16.42 -0.62
C ILE A 278 9.19 -17.82 -0.11
N PRO A 279 9.49 -18.14 1.16
CA PRO A 279 9.06 -19.40 1.75
C PRO A 279 7.54 -19.39 1.97
N SER A 280 6.91 -20.55 1.76
CA SER A 280 5.54 -20.77 2.22
C SER A 280 5.50 -20.99 3.75
N GLY A 281 4.32 -20.98 4.36
CA GLY A 281 4.16 -21.36 5.76
C GLY A 281 4.74 -22.75 6.06
N ASP A 282 4.42 -23.73 5.20
CA ASP A 282 4.98 -25.10 5.32
C ASP A 282 6.50 -25.15 5.18
N ALA A 283 7.07 -24.31 4.30
CA ALA A 283 8.51 -24.21 4.17
C ALA A 283 9.15 -23.66 5.45
N TRP A 284 8.53 -22.64 6.07
CA TRP A 284 8.99 -22.13 7.35
C TRP A 284 8.98 -23.19 8.44
N PHE A 285 7.91 -24.00 8.57
CA PHE A 285 7.85 -25.08 9.55
C PHE A 285 8.99 -26.07 9.35
N LYS A 286 9.19 -26.54 8.11
CA LYS A 286 10.25 -27.49 7.79
C LYS A 286 11.65 -26.92 8.06
N LEU A 287 11.88 -25.64 7.73
CA LEU A 287 13.16 -25.00 8.03
C LEU A 287 13.43 -24.90 9.52
N LEU A 288 12.41 -24.57 10.33
CA LEU A 288 12.53 -24.52 11.79
C LEU A 288 12.82 -25.91 12.40
N ASP A 289 12.30 -26.98 11.79
CA ASP A 289 12.60 -28.38 12.14
C ASP A 289 13.94 -28.88 11.59
N GLY A 290 14.70 -28.01 10.87
CA GLY A 290 15.99 -28.36 10.29
C GLY A 290 15.92 -29.06 8.94
N ASP A 291 14.75 -29.23 8.34
CA ASP A 291 14.58 -29.81 7.01
C ASP A 291 14.86 -28.76 5.92
N LYS A 292 16.04 -28.89 5.31
CA LYS A 292 16.52 -28.01 4.22
C LYS A 292 16.05 -28.44 2.82
N SER A 293 15.25 -29.50 2.71
CA SER A 293 14.75 -30.00 1.41
C SER A 293 13.84 -29.02 0.69
N VAL A 294 13.27 -28.08 1.42
CA VAL A 294 12.37 -27.02 0.92
C VAL A 294 13.09 -25.82 0.33
N ILE A 295 14.42 -25.75 0.46
CA ILE A 295 15.21 -24.64 -0.09
C ILE A 295 15.17 -24.74 -1.63
N PRO A 296 14.74 -23.67 -2.34
CA PRO A 296 14.72 -23.68 -3.79
C PRO A 296 16.12 -23.98 -4.36
N GLN A 297 16.19 -24.95 -5.27
CA GLN A 297 17.43 -25.23 -5.95
C GLN A 297 17.76 -24.09 -6.93
N PRO A 298 19.04 -23.77 -7.14
CA PRO A 298 19.46 -22.84 -8.18
C PRO A 298 18.93 -23.30 -9.54
N GLY A 299 18.22 -22.43 -10.23
CA GLY A 299 17.67 -22.77 -11.55
C GLY A 299 16.73 -21.69 -12.11
N ALA A 300 16.39 -21.84 -13.39
CA ALA A 300 15.59 -20.87 -14.11
C ALA A 300 14.13 -20.75 -13.60
N THR A 301 13.57 -21.82 -13.01
CA THR A 301 12.16 -21.89 -12.63
C THR A 301 11.86 -21.58 -11.16
N GLY A 302 12.89 -21.30 -10.32
CA GLY A 302 12.67 -20.98 -8.91
C GLY A 302 12.01 -19.61 -8.74
N GLY A 303 11.01 -19.52 -7.85
CA GLY A 303 10.24 -18.31 -7.56
C GLY A 303 8.76 -18.47 -7.88
N GLN A 304 8.02 -17.40 -7.65
CA GLN A 304 6.57 -17.37 -7.91
C GLN A 304 6.13 -15.98 -8.34
N LEU A 305 4.91 -15.87 -8.85
CA LEU A 305 4.28 -14.59 -9.16
C LEU A 305 4.10 -13.73 -7.90
N ILE A 306 4.18 -12.42 -8.07
CA ILE A 306 3.76 -11.47 -7.04
C ILE A 306 2.23 -11.49 -6.99
N SER A 307 1.67 -11.65 -5.80
CA SER A 307 0.23 -11.74 -5.59
C SER A 307 -0.31 -10.57 -4.78
N ASP A 308 -1.64 -10.48 -4.69
CA ASP A 308 -2.36 -9.51 -3.88
C ASP A 308 -2.31 -9.79 -2.37
N PHE A 309 -1.40 -10.65 -1.90
CA PHE A 309 -1.19 -10.90 -0.47
C PHE A 309 -1.04 -9.59 0.30
N TYR A 310 -1.84 -9.45 1.35
CA TYR A 310 -1.81 -8.28 2.21
C TYR A 310 -1.74 -8.70 3.68
N ALA A 311 -0.63 -8.35 4.35
CA ALA A 311 -0.37 -8.74 5.74
C ALA A 311 -1.43 -8.24 6.72
N TYR A 312 -2.05 -7.11 6.46
CA TYR A 312 -3.15 -6.58 7.28
C TYR A 312 -4.31 -7.58 7.43
N ASN A 313 -4.55 -8.40 6.42
CA ASN A 313 -5.57 -9.44 6.39
C ASN A 313 -5.06 -10.82 6.80
N ALA A 314 -3.74 -10.98 6.92
CA ALA A 314 -3.10 -12.27 7.18
C ALA A 314 -2.92 -12.50 8.68
N PHE A 315 -4.02 -12.75 9.37
CA PHE A 315 -4.06 -13.02 10.80
C PHE A 315 -4.92 -14.24 11.12
N THR A 316 -4.65 -14.84 12.27
CA THR A 316 -5.44 -15.94 12.82
C THR A 316 -6.08 -15.47 14.12
N THR A 317 -7.36 -15.78 14.32
CA THR A 317 -8.06 -15.45 15.57
C THR A 317 -8.19 -16.65 16.48
N VAL A 318 -8.20 -16.39 17.77
CA VAL A 318 -8.49 -17.36 18.83
C VAL A 318 -9.77 -16.93 19.53
N ARG A 319 -10.72 -17.86 19.74
CA ARG A 319 -11.94 -17.58 20.50
C ARG A 319 -11.73 -17.88 21.97
N ALA A 320 -12.23 -17.01 22.84
CA ALA A 320 -12.16 -17.19 24.30
C ALA A 320 -12.99 -18.36 24.81
N GLU A 321 -14.05 -18.76 24.09
CA GLU A 321 -14.87 -19.93 24.42
C GLU A 321 -14.41 -21.17 23.67
N ARG A 322 -14.04 -22.16 24.45
CA ARG A 322 -13.43 -23.43 24.06
C ARG A 322 -14.37 -24.27 23.20
N ASP A 323 -14.21 -24.20 21.90
CA ASP A 323 -14.61 -25.30 21.05
C ASP A 323 -13.32 -25.97 20.52
N HIS A 324 -12.94 -27.09 21.16
CA HIS A 324 -11.65 -27.76 20.96
C HIS A 324 -11.47 -28.36 19.55
N ASP A 325 -12.50 -28.29 18.70
CA ASP A 325 -12.53 -28.93 17.38
C ASP A 325 -12.54 -27.94 16.20
N SER A 326 -12.49 -26.63 16.45
CA SER A 326 -12.42 -25.67 15.34
C SER A 326 -11.02 -25.66 14.75
N PRO A 327 -10.82 -26.06 13.48
CA PRO A 327 -9.53 -25.92 12.83
C PRO A 327 -9.14 -24.45 12.87
N VAL A 328 -7.89 -24.20 13.20
CA VAL A 328 -7.29 -22.86 13.02
C VAL A 328 -7.57 -22.46 11.58
N PRO A 329 -8.31 -21.38 11.31
CA PRO A 329 -8.47 -20.95 9.95
C PRO A 329 -7.07 -20.66 9.40
N THR A 330 -6.60 -21.48 8.49
CA THR A 330 -5.50 -21.09 7.63
C THR A 330 -5.94 -19.75 7.05
N PRO A 331 -5.14 -18.68 7.14
CA PRO A 331 -5.57 -17.39 6.63
C PRO A 331 -6.08 -17.61 5.22
N SER A 332 -7.38 -17.47 5.02
CA SER A 332 -8.04 -17.61 3.72
C SER A 332 -7.55 -16.57 2.71
N VAL A 333 -6.50 -15.86 3.07
CA VAL A 333 -6.03 -14.64 2.40
C VAL A 333 -4.56 -14.79 2.02
N LEU A 334 -4.30 -15.85 1.28
CA LEU A 334 -2.94 -16.14 0.83
C LEU A 334 -2.48 -15.30 -0.36
N GLY A 335 -3.28 -14.35 -0.83
CA GLY A 335 -3.00 -13.61 -2.07
C GLY A 335 -3.22 -14.53 -3.27
N THR A 336 -4.46 -14.56 -3.75
CA THR A 336 -4.89 -15.53 -4.78
C THR A 336 -4.92 -14.93 -6.17
N HIS A 337 -4.58 -13.64 -6.30
CA HIS A 337 -4.58 -12.95 -7.59
C HIS A 337 -3.17 -12.48 -7.94
N TRP A 338 -2.75 -12.73 -9.17
CA TRP A 338 -1.50 -12.19 -9.71
C TRP A 338 -1.61 -10.68 -9.92
N VAL A 339 -0.59 -9.94 -9.48
CA VAL A 339 -0.48 -8.49 -9.64
C VAL A 339 0.67 -8.18 -10.59
N GLY A 340 0.34 -7.65 -11.78
CA GLY A 340 1.29 -7.14 -12.76
C GLY A 340 1.68 -5.68 -12.51
N ASP A 341 0.81 -4.92 -11.87
CA ASP A 341 0.99 -3.50 -11.52
C ASP A 341 2.03 -3.31 -10.41
N LEU A 342 3.25 -2.99 -10.80
CA LEU A 342 4.41 -2.96 -9.90
C LEU A 342 5.12 -1.60 -9.90
N GLY A 343 5.92 -1.42 -8.83
CA GLY A 343 6.88 -0.33 -8.71
C GLY A 343 8.24 -0.84 -8.21
N LEU A 344 9.29 -0.32 -8.80
CA LEU A 344 10.68 -0.50 -8.36
C LEU A 344 11.18 0.81 -7.75
N GLU A 345 11.59 0.76 -6.48
CA GLU A 345 12.35 1.84 -5.85
C GLU A 345 13.82 1.43 -5.68
N ALA A 346 14.72 2.33 -6.02
CA ALA A 346 16.16 2.15 -5.87
C ALA A 346 16.80 3.39 -5.26
N GLU A 347 17.62 3.19 -4.22
CA GLU A 347 18.57 4.17 -3.75
C GLU A 347 19.93 3.84 -4.32
N VAL A 348 20.36 4.61 -5.31
CA VAL A 348 21.52 4.29 -6.15
C VAL A 348 22.47 5.47 -6.26
N THR A 349 23.77 5.17 -6.23
CA THR A 349 24.86 6.07 -6.57
C THR A 349 25.62 5.48 -7.75
N THR A 350 25.69 6.20 -8.87
CA THR A 350 26.52 5.82 -10.01
C THR A 350 27.84 6.59 -9.98
N THR A 351 28.93 5.98 -10.41
CA THR A 351 30.23 6.65 -10.52
C THR A 351 30.54 6.93 -11.98
N GLY A 352 31.14 8.11 -12.25
CA GLY A 352 31.38 8.59 -13.61
C GLY A 352 30.16 9.31 -14.20
N ASN A 353 30.41 10.08 -15.25
CA ASN A 353 29.39 10.86 -15.96
C ASN A 353 29.13 10.30 -17.36
N THR A 354 29.30 9.00 -17.55
CA THR A 354 29.07 8.31 -18.82
C THR A 354 28.32 7.02 -18.61
N GLY A 355 27.67 6.53 -19.66
CA GLY A 355 26.87 5.32 -19.62
C GLY A 355 25.43 5.56 -19.22
N GLU A 356 24.70 4.49 -19.01
CA GLU A 356 23.27 4.49 -18.69
C GLU A 356 23.00 3.73 -17.38
N LEU A 357 21.98 4.22 -16.66
CA LEU A 357 21.28 3.48 -15.60
C LEU A 357 19.93 3.04 -16.14
N ILE A 358 19.58 1.78 -15.98
CA ILE A 358 18.37 1.17 -16.53
C ILE A 358 17.52 0.61 -15.39
N LEU A 359 16.26 1.00 -15.32
CA LEU A 359 15.24 0.40 -14.46
C LEU A 359 14.26 -0.36 -15.34
N GLU A 360 13.86 -1.56 -14.95
CA GLU A 360 12.95 -2.40 -15.70
C GLU A 360 11.83 -2.96 -14.83
N LEU A 361 10.63 -3.00 -15.39
CA LEU A 361 9.49 -3.74 -14.88
C LEU A 361 8.94 -4.62 -16.00
N VAL A 362 8.42 -5.81 -15.64
CA VAL A 362 7.85 -6.75 -16.61
C VAL A 362 6.42 -7.07 -16.22
N GLU A 363 5.55 -7.06 -17.20
CA GLU A 363 4.14 -7.44 -17.07
C GLU A 363 3.65 -8.16 -18.31
N GLY A 364 3.06 -9.35 -18.11
CA GLY A 364 2.59 -10.18 -19.22
C GLY A 364 3.70 -10.57 -20.22
N GLY A 365 4.94 -10.65 -19.76
CA GLY A 365 6.13 -10.89 -20.57
C GLY A 365 6.59 -9.69 -21.39
N VAL A 366 5.99 -8.51 -21.20
CA VAL A 366 6.45 -7.27 -21.83
C VAL A 366 7.40 -6.54 -20.91
N HIS A 367 8.58 -6.15 -21.43
CA HIS A 367 9.59 -5.43 -20.70
C HIS A 367 9.44 -3.92 -20.90
N PHE A 368 9.24 -3.21 -19.81
CA PHE A 368 9.12 -1.76 -19.76
C PHE A 368 10.37 -1.18 -19.09
N GLN A 369 11.12 -0.37 -19.82
CA GLN A 369 12.39 0.19 -19.34
C GLN A 369 12.33 1.71 -19.19
N CYS A 370 13.00 2.21 -18.15
CA CYS A 370 13.42 3.60 -18.03
C CYS A 370 14.94 3.65 -18.11
N ARG A 371 15.47 4.20 -19.20
CA ARG A 371 16.91 4.32 -19.48
C ARG A 371 17.35 5.76 -19.23
N ILE A 372 18.31 5.95 -18.33
CA ILE A 372 18.78 7.27 -17.90
C ILE A 372 20.24 7.45 -18.33
N ASP A 373 20.48 8.37 -19.25
CA ASP A 373 21.82 8.76 -19.67
C ASP A 373 22.50 9.58 -18.54
N LEU A 374 23.61 9.10 -18.04
CA LEU A 374 24.32 9.70 -16.89
C LEU A 374 25.10 10.98 -17.24
N ALA A 375 25.37 11.24 -18.52
CA ALA A 375 26.02 12.46 -18.96
C ALA A 375 25.02 13.63 -19.03
N THR A 376 23.83 13.39 -19.57
CA THR A 376 22.80 14.39 -19.79
C THR A 376 21.72 14.40 -18.71
N GLY A 377 21.47 13.26 -18.07
CA GLY A 377 20.33 13.00 -17.18
C GLY A 377 19.00 12.88 -17.93
N GLU A 378 19.04 12.70 -19.25
CA GLU A 378 17.83 12.39 -20.01
C GLU A 378 17.35 11.00 -19.65
N ALA A 379 16.11 10.89 -19.18
CA ALA A 379 15.40 9.63 -18.99
C ALA A 379 14.55 9.36 -20.21
N LYS A 380 14.62 8.15 -20.75
CA LYS A 380 13.85 7.67 -21.91
C LYS A 380 13.05 6.44 -21.52
N LEU A 381 11.74 6.43 -21.79
CA LEU A 381 10.91 5.25 -21.62
C LEU A 381 10.94 4.39 -22.89
N VAL A 382 11.04 3.09 -22.71
CA VAL A 382 11.12 2.12 -23.79
C VAL A 382 10.20 0.94 -23.47
N VAL A 383 9.37 0.55 -24.42
CA VAL A 383 8.72 -0.76 -24.47
C VAL A 383 9.58 -1.64 -25.35
N VAL A 384 10.14 -2.71 -24.82
CA VAL A 384 11.08 -3.57 -25.57
C VAL A 384 10.34 -4.45 -26.58
N ASP A 385 9.06 -4.71 -26.36
CA ASP A 385 8.22 -5.49 -27.26
C ASP A 385 7.58 -4.60 -28.37
N GLU A 386 7.85 -4.90 -29.63
CA GLU A 386 7.29 -4.16 -30.77
C GLU A 386 5.76 -4.28 -30.91
N ARG A 387 5.12 -5.23 -30.21
CA ARG A 387 3.67 -5.43 -30.20
C ARG A 387 2.92 -4.36 -29.41
N LEU A 388 3.59 -3.67 -28.47
CA LEU A 388 3.03 -2.60 -27.68
C LEU A 388 3.71 -1.28 -27.99
N GLN A 389 2.91 -0.22 -28.02
CA GLN A 389 3.37 1.15 -28.26
C GLN A 389 2.75 2.10 -27.25
N PHE A 390 3.46 3.16 -26.93
CA PHE A 390 2.85 4.25 -26.19
C PHE A 390 1.75 4.91 -27.01
N VAL A 391 0.65 5.24 -26.35
CA VAL A 391 -0.51 5.88 -26.97
C VAL A 391 -0.91 7.10 -26.14
N ASP A 392 -1.46 8.11 -26.80
CA ASP A 392 -2.06 9.26 -26.12
C ASP A 392 -3.50 8.96 -25.63
N ASP A 393 -4.14 9.94 -25.00
CA ASP A 393 -5.52 9.82 -24.50
C ASP A 393 -6.55 9.59 -25.62
N ALA A 394 -6.21 9.88 -26.87
CA ALA A 394 -7.01 9.60 -28.05
C ALA A 394 -6.73 8.21 -28.66
N GLY A 395 -5.81 7.43 -28.08
CA GLY A 395 -5.39 6.12 -28.55
C GLY A 395 -4.46 6.17 -29.76
N GLN A 396 -3.86 7.34 -30.07
CA GLN A 396 -2.91 7.47 -31.16
C GLN A 396 -1.52 7.04 -30.72
N ALA A 397 -0.87 6.21 -31.53
CA ALA A 397 0.48 5.72 -31.24
C ALA A 397 1.51 6.86 -31.26
N ALA A 398 2.39 6.87 -30.27
CA ALA A 398 3.52 7.79 -30.22
C ALA A 398 4.51 7.47 -31.36
N THR A 399 5.03 8.51 -31.99
CA THR A 399 6.03 8.38 -33.07
C THR A 399 7.44 8.18 -32.56
N ALA A 400 7.68 8.43 -31.27
CA ALA A 400 8.99 8.29 -30.62
C ALA A 400 8.81 7.91 -29.14
N SER A 401 9.84 7.31 -28.57
CA SER A 401 9.91 7.05 -27.13
C SER A 401 9.90 8.35 -26.33
N PRO A 402 9.04 8.48 -25.30
CA PRO A 402 8.96 9.69 -24.49
C PRO A 402 10.23 9.90 -23.66
N LYS A 403 10.63 11.16 -23.48
CA LYS A 403 11.84 11.59 -22.79
C LYS A 403 11.54 12.62 -21.74
N ALA A 404 12.35 12.64 -20.70
CA ALA A 404 12.28 13.64 -19.63
C ALA A 404 13.69 14.07 -19.19
N ALA A 405 13.86 15.36 -18.90
CA ALA A 405 15.07 15.83 -18.26
C ALA A 405 15.01 15.53 -16.76
N THR A 406 16.06 14.91 -16.21
CA THR A 406 16.18 14.60 -14.80
C THR A 406 17.44 15.16 -14.18
N ALA A 407 17.50 15.16 -12.84
CA ALA A 407 18.69 15.54 -12.08
C ALA A 407 19.69 14.38 -11.91
N VAL A 408 19.41 13.20 -12.44
CA VAL A 408 20.27 12.02 -12.26
C VAL A 408 21.59 12.22 -12.96
N ARG A 409 22.69 12.16 -12.19
CA ARG A 409 24.06 12.29 -12.67
C ARG A 409 24.96 11.38 -11.86
N GLY A 410 26.08 11.01 -12.45
CA GLY A 410 27.11 10.26 -11.72
C GLY A 410 27.68 11.00 -10.51
N GLY A 411 28.15 10.27 -9.52
CA GLY A 411 28.74 10.78 -8.28
C GLY A 411 27.74 11.31 -7.24
N ARG A 412 26.45 11.21 -7.47
CA ARG A 412 25.39 11.60 -6.52
C ARG A 412 24.46 10.44 -6.23
N ARG A 413 24.01 10.35 -4.99
CA ARG A 413 22.96 9.43 -4.58
C ARG A 413 21.61 9.98 -5.02
N HIS A 414 20.79 9.13 -5.62
CA HIS A 414 19.43 9.42 -5.99
C HIS A 414 18.49 8.34 -5.49
N ARG A 415 17.28 8.75 -5.12
CA ARG A 415 16.17 7.84 -4.89
C ARG A 415 15.27 7.87 -6.11
N LEU A 416 15.21 6.74 -6.80
CA LEU A 416 14.42 6.54 -8.00
C LEU A 416 13.21 5.68 -7.66
N ARG A 417 12.05 6.02 -8.20
CA ARG A 417 10.86 5.17 -8.21
C ARG A 417 10.35 5.10 -9.63
N PHE A 418 10.34 3.91 -10.18
CA PHE A 418 9.78 3.61 -11.47
C PHE A 418 8.56 2.72 -11.29
N THR A 419 7.42 3.07 -11.88
CA THR A 419 6.18 2.30 -11.77
C THR A 419 5.60 2.00 -13.14
N ASN A 420 5.02 0.80 -13.25
CA ASN A 420 4.10 0.38 -14.29
C ASN A 420 2.79 0.05 -13.59
N VAL A 421 1.81 0.94 -13.65
CA VAL A 421 0.52 0.82 -12.95
C VAL A 421 -0.58 1.49 -13.76
N ASP A 422 -1.73 0.83 -13.86
CA ASP A 422 -2.89 1.30 -14.64
C ASP A 422 -2.51 1.59 -16.13
N ASP A 423 -1.73 0.72 -16.76
CA ASP A 423 -1.21 0.93 -18.14
C ASP A 423 -0.46 2.26 -18.32
N GLU A 424 0.33 2.69 -17.32
CA GLU A 424 1.10 3.93 -17.37
C GLU A 424 2.45 3.80 -16.68
N LEU A 425 3.52 4.22 -17.38
CA LEU A 425 4.86 4.30 -16.83
C LEU A 425 5.10 5.66 -16.20
N ARG A 426 5.61 5.68 -14.96
CA ARG A 426 5.98 6.91 -14.28
C ARG A 426 7.34 6.79 -13.60
N LEU A 427 8.10 7.88 -13.62
CA LEU A 427 9.39 7.99 -12.94
C LEU A 427 9.35 9.12 -11.91
N TRP A 428 9.78 8.85 -10.69
CA TRP A 428 10.11 9.88 -9.69
C TRP A 428 11.62 9.85 -9.44
N VAL A 429 12.19 11.03 -9.36
CA VAL A 429 13.59 11.26 -8.96
C VAL A 429 13.56 12.13 -7.71
N ASP A 430 14.09 11.62 -6.60
CA ASP A 430 14.12 12.31 -5.30
C ASP A 430 12.72 12.85 -4.90
N ASP A 431 11.69 12.00 -5.02
CA ASP A 431 10.26 12.26 -4.80
C ASP A 431 9.59 13.22 -5.79
N SER A 432 10.31 13.76 -6.76
CA SER A 432 9.76 14.63 -7.80
C SER A 432 9.37 13.82 -9.03
N LEU A 433 8.11 13.92 -9.47
CA LEU A 433 7.63 13.26 -10.68
C LEU A 433 8.30 13.86 -11.92
N ALA A 434 8.93 13.03 -12.74
CA ALA A 434 9.47 13.44 -14.03
C ALA A 434 8.35 13.74 -15.03
N THR A 435 8.50 14.80 -15.81
CA THR A 435 7.56 15.16 -16.88
C THR A 435 8.15 14.77 -18.21
N PHE A 436 7.52 13.80 -18.86
CA PHE A 436 7.91 13.33 -20.20
C PHE A 436 7.29 14.20 -21.30
N ASP A 437 7.97 14.27 -22.43
CA ASP A 437 7.60 15.07 -23.61
C ASP A 437 6.57 14.38 -24.52
N GLY A 438 6.22 13.11 -24.23
CA GLY A 438 5.26 12.30 -24.97
C GLY A 438 4.41 11.44 -24.03
N PRO A 439 3.46 10.64 -24.59
CA PRO A 439 2.60 9.78 -23.81
C PRO A 439 3.41 8.67 -23.13
N THR A 440 3.08 8.40 -21.88
CA THR A 440 3.66 7.34 -21.07
C THR A 440 2.70 6.18 -20.86
N THR A 441 1.55 6.23 -21.51
CA THR A 441 0.45 5.28 -21.44
C THR A 441 0.47 4.33 -22.60
N TYR A 442 -0.07 3.14 -22.40
CA TYR A 442 -0.22 2.10 -23.41
C TYR A 442 -1.56 1.38 -23.20
N VAL A 443 -1.87 0.37 -24.00
CA VAL A 443 -3.07 -0.46 -23.84
C VAL A 443 -2.64 -1.91 -23.75
N SER A 444 -2.85 -2.51 -22.60
CA SER A 444 -2.60 -3.93 -22.36
C SER A 444 -3.56 -4.81 -23.16
N PRO A 445 -3.12 -5.99 -23.65
CA PRO A 445 -4.00 -6.99 -24.24
C PRO A 445 -5.09 -7.42 -23.26
N GLU A 446 -6.30 -7.72 -23.77
CA GLU A 446 -7.41 -8.19 -22.95
C GLU A 446 -7.13 -9.50 -22.21
N ASP A 447 -6.28 -10.35 -22.79
CA ASP A 447 -5.86 -11.63 -22.25
C ASP A 447 -4.48 -11.56 -21.58
N CYS A 448 -4.10 -10.39 -21.04
CA CYS A 448 -2.85 -10.22 -20.30
C CYS A 448 -2.74 -11.31 -19.22
N ARG A 449 -1.67 -12.11 -19.33
CA ARG A 449 -1.38 -13.22 -18.45
C ARG A 449 0.12 -13.30 -18.18
N PRO A 450 0.57 -13.85 -17.07
CA PRO A 450 1.99 -14.00 -16.80
C PRO A 450 2.66 -14.87 -17.85
N HIS A 451 3.88 -14.53 -18.20
CA HIS A 451 4.66 -15.17 -19.23
C HIS A 451 6.05 -15.56 -18.70
N TRP A 452 6.51 -16.73 -19.11
CA TRP A 452 7.85 -17.24 -18.81
C TRP A 452 8.35 -18.10 -19.97
N ARG A 453 9.65 -18.02 -20.23
CA ARG A 453 10.39 -18.92 -21.12
C ARG A 453 11.78 -19.18 -20.56
N PRO A 454 12.46 -20.29 -20.97
CA PRO A 454 13.82 -20.58 -20.51
C PRO A 454 14.86 -19.51 -20.88
N ASP A 455 14.64 -18.80 -21.96
CA ASP A 455 15.50 -17.71 -22.50
C ASP A 455 15.04 -16.32 -22.04
N ASP A 456 13.84 -16.22 -21.47
CA ASP A 456 13.26 -14.97 -20.95
C ASP A 456 12.42 -15.27 -19.70
N LEU A 457 12.91 -14.84 -18.54
CA LEU A 457 12.22 -15.09 -17.28
C LEU A 457 10.86 -14.40 -17.18
N GLY A 458 10.63 -13.33 -17.94
CA GLY A 458 9.36 -12.61 -17.95
C GLY A 458 8.87 -12.25 -16.54
N ASP A 459 7.63 -12.60 -16.23
CA ASP A 459 6.99 -12.31 -14.93
C ASP A 459 7.57 -13.09 -13.74
N LEU A 460 8.44 -14.08 -13.97
CA LEU A 460 9.20 -14.73 -12.92
C LEU A 460 10.33 -13.84 -12.36
N ALA A 461 10.78 -12.85 -13.16
CA ALA A 461 11.74 -11.84 -12.78
C ALA A 461 11.18 -10.43 -13.09
N PRO A 462 10.09 -10.01 -12.42
CA PRO A 462 9.25 -8.90 -12.84
C PRO A 462 9.89 -7.51 -12.67
N ALA A 463 11.09 -7.43 -12.11
CA ALA A 463 11.80 -6.16 -11.95
C ALA A 463 13.32 -6.36 -12.10
N GLY A 464 13.98 -5.33 -12.64
CA GLY A 464 15.42 -5.32 -12.83
C GLY A 464 16.02 -3.92 -12.72
N ILE A 465 17.30 -3.89 -12.39
CA ILE A 465 18.15 -2.70 -12.49
C ILE A 465 19.45 -3.09 -13.17
N ALA A 466 19.93 -2.26 -14.08
CA ALA A 466 21.19 -2.48 -14.78
C ALA A 466 21.95 -1.18 -14.98
N THR A 467 23.24 -1.33 -15.29
CA THR A 467 24.06 -0.26 -15.88
C THR A 467 24.62 -0.72 -17.22
N HIS A 468 24.87 0.24 -18.09
CA HIS A 468 25.60 0.07 -19.31
C HIS A 468 26.73 1.10 -19.38
N GLY A 469 27.98 0.65 -19.42
CA GLY A 469 29.14 1.53 -19.47
C GLY A 469 29.37 2.37 -18.21
N ALA A 470 28.76 2.00 -17.09
CA ALA A 470 28.85 2.70 -15.81
C ALA A 470 29.01 1.72 -14.64
N SER A 471 29.50 2.20 -13.52
CA SER A 471 29.47 1.49 -12.25
C SER A 471 28.36 2.03 -11.34
N ALA A 472 27.83 1.20 -10.48
CA ALA A 472 26.77 1.56 -9.55
C ALA A 472 26.97 0.95 -8.17
N GLN A 473 26.55 1.69 -7.15
CA GLN A 473 26.35 1.21 -5.80
C GLN A 473 24.87 1.38 -5.44
N ILE A 474 24.26 0.30 -5.01
CA ILE A 474 22.85 0.29 -4.59
C ILE A 474 22.81 0.08 -3.09
N GLU A 475 22.15 0.99 -2.39
CA GLU A 475 22.00 0.93 -0.93
C GLU A 475 20.67 0.29 -0.54
N ARG A 476 19.62 0.47 -1.35
CA ARG A 476 18.30 -0.09 -1.08
C ARG A 476 17.55 -0.37 -2.35
N LEU A 477 16.89 -1.52 -2.39
CA LEU A 477 15.92 -1.88 -3.43
C LEU A 477 14.61 -2.29 -2.78
N ARG A 478 13.50 -1.78 -3.34
CA ARG A 478 12.16 -2.14 -2.92
C ARG A 478 11.32 -2.52 -4.12
N ILE A 479 10.53 -3.57 -3.96
CA ILE A 479 9.45 -3.89 -4.88
C ILE A 479 8.14 -3.53 -4.21
N LEU A 480 7.34 -2.79 -4.92
CA LEU A 480 6.01 -2.34 -4.53
C LEU A 480 5.00 -2.93 -5.50
N ARG A 481 3.77 -3.09 -5.06
CA ARG A 481 2.62 -3.45 -5.90
C ARG A 481 1.46 -2.50 -5.68
N ASP A 482 0.60 -2.39 -6.65
CA ASP A 482 -0.66 -1.65 -6.50
C ASP A 482 -1.73 -2.47 -5.77
N VAL A 483 -2.84 -1.80 -5.46
CA VAL A 483 -4.05 -2.44 -4.94
C VAL A 483 -4.72 -3.22 -6.07
N TYR A 484 -4.97 -4.50 -5.86
CA TYR A 484 -5.73 -5.34 -6.77
C TYR A 484 -7.22 -5.29 -6.40
N TYR A 485 -8.05 -4.79 -7.29
CA TYR A 485 -9.49 -4.76 -7.10
C TYR A 485 -10.13 -6.05 -7.60
N VAL A 486 -10.61 -6.87 -6.69
CA VAL A 486 -11.21 -8.18 -7.01
C VAL A 486 -12.56 -8.00 -7.70
N ALA A 487 -12.75 -8.65 -8.85
CA ALA A 487 -13.97 -8.57 -9.66
C ALA A 487 -15.07 -9.51 -9.12
N VAL A 488 -15.73 -9.09 -8.05
CA VAL A 488 -16.84 -9.81 -7.40
C VAL A 488 -18.12 -8.95 -7.39
N SER A 489 -19.26 -9.60 -7.23
CA SER A 489 -20.56 -8.94 -7.10
C SER A 489 -21.49 -9.76 -6.21
N ALA A 490 -22.32 -9.08 -5.44
CA ALA A 490 -23.34 -9.72 -4.61
C ALA A 490 -24.30 -10.62 -5.41
N GLU A 491 -24.57 -10.30 -6.66
CA GLU A 491 -25.44 -11.07 -7.55
C GLU A 491 -24.83 -12.44 -7.93
N LEU A 492 -23.50 -12.49 -8.01
CA LEU A 492 -22.78 -13.68 -8.44
C LEU A 492 -22.67 -14.76 -7.36
N ARG A 493 -23.02 -14.44 -6.11
CA ARG A 493 -22.97 -15.35 -4.95
C ARG A 493 -21.61 -16.07 -4.81
N SER A 494 -20.54 -15.44 -5.24
CA SER A 494 -19.17 -15.98 -5.23
C SER A 494 -18.19 -14.92 -4.81
N ASP A 495 -17.38 -15.22 -3.82
CA ASP A 495 -16.31 -14.36 -3.34
C ASP A 495 -15.01 -14.54 -4.15
N SER A 496 -15.02 -15.43 -5.16
CA SER A 496 -13.88 -15.72 -6.02
C SER A 496 -14.03 -15.06 -7.39
N GLU A 497 -12.94 -14.52 -7.90
CA GLU A 497 -12.83 -14.00 -9.27
C GLU A 497 -12.75 -15.14 -10.30
N TYR A 498 -12.36 -16.35 -9.89
CA TYR A 498 -12.21 -17.50 -10.80
C TYR A 498 -13.55 -18.15 -11.12
N THR A 499 -13.83 -18.35 -12.42
CA THR A 499 -15.13 -18.85 -12.89
C THR A 499 -15.22 -20.36 -13.00
N ASP A 500 -14.11 -21.08 -12.88
CA ASP A 500 -14.01 -22.52 -13.10
C ASP A 500 -14.00 -23.34 -11.80
N GLY A 501 -14.21 -22.68 -10.65
CA GLY A 501 -14.19 -23.34 -9.35
C GLY A 501 -12.77 -23.64 -8.83
N THR A 502 -11.74 -23.02 -9.42
CA THR A 502 -10.37 -23.10 -8.90
C THR A 502 -10.34 -22.64 -7.44
N SER A 503 -9.82 -23.49 -6.58
CA SER A 503 -9.64 -23.12 -5.17
C SER A 503 -8.46 -22.18 -4.99
N ASP A 504 -8.49 -21.37 -3.92
CA ASP A 504 -7.42 -20.45 -3.55
C ASP A 504 -6.06 -21.15 -3.45
N LEU A 505 -6.02 -22.35 -2.87
CA LEU A 505 -4.80 -23.14 -2.78
C LEU A 505 -4.27 -23.54 -4.16
N ALA A 506 -5.14 -23.96 -5.07
CA ALA A 506 -4.74 -24.33 -6.43
C ALA A 506 -4.21 -23.11 -7.21
N ALA A 507 -4.81 -21.93 -7.05
CA ALA A 507 -4.31 -20.70 -7.66
C ALA A 507 -2.90 -20.36 -7.18
N VAL A 508 -2.66 -20.40 -5.86
CA VAL A 508 -1.33 -20.13 -5.27
C VAL A 508 -0.28 -21.14 -5.73
N GLN A 509 -0.65 -22.43 -5.86
CA GLN A 509 0.25 -23.46 -6.40
C GLN A 509 0.65 -23.17 -7.86
N MET A 510 -0.31 -22.74 -8.70
CA MET A 510 -0.04 -22.37 -10.08
C MET A 510 0.89 -21.15 -10.20
N PHE A 511 0.86 -20.23 -9.23
CA PHE A 511 1.79 -19.08 -9.24
C PHE A 511 3.25 -19.49 -9.10
N ALA A 512 3.54 -20.62 -8.48
CA ALA A 512 4.88 -21.17 -8.31
C ALA A 512 5.29 -22.15 -9.43
N ASP A 513 4.44 -22.35 -10.45
CA ASP A 513 4.69 -23.25 -11.58
C ASP A 513 4.69 -22.50 -12.92
N PRO A 514 5.82 -21.86 -13.29
CA PRO A 514 5.91 -21.03 -14.50
C PRO A 514 5.66 -21.82 -15.80
N GLU A 515 5.92 -23.12 -15.83
CA GLU A 515 5.67 -23.95 -17.02
C GLU A 515 4.18 -24.10 -17.30
N SER A 516 3.32 -23.99 -16.29
CA SER A 516 1.88 -24.07 -16.44
C SER A 516 1.23 -22.75 -16.89
N TRP A 517 1.87 -21.59 -16.76
CA TRP A 517 1.22 -20.29 -16.98
C TRP A 517 0.67 -20.11 -18.39
N SER A 518 1.36 -20.62 -19.41
CA SER A 518 0.90 -20.55 -20.80
C SER A 518 -0.23 -21.52 -21.14
N THR A 519 -0.37 -22.62 -20.37
CA THR A 519 -1.30 -23.71 -20.65
C THR A 519 -2.54 -23.69 -19.75
N THR A 520 -2.44 -23.08 -18.58
CA THR A 520 -3.57 -22.96 -17.65
C THR A 520 -4.63 -21.98 -18.16
N ASN A 521 -5.89 -22.29 -17.86
CA ASN A 521 -6.99 -21.38 -18.10
C ASN A 521 -7.22 -20.40 -16.93
N LEU A 522 -6.46 -20.50 -15.85
CA LEU A 522 -6.64 -19.70 -14.65
C LEU A 522 -6.73 -18.20 -14.95
N PHE A 523 -5.74 -17.69 -15.68
CA PHE A 523 -5.66 -16.25 -15.98
C PHE A 523 -6.69 -15.78 -17.03
N ALA A 524 -7.08 -16.65 -17.95
CA ALA A 524 -8.07 -16.34 -18.99
C ALA A 524 -9.52 -16.37 -18.46
N ARG A 525 -9.77 -17.04 -17.35
CA ARG A 525 -11.12 -17.25 -16.78
C ARG A 525 -11.42 -16.37 -15.58
N ARG A 526 -10.64 -15.31 -15.37
CA ARG A 526 -10.95 -14.29 -14.39
C ARG A 526 -12.20 -13.51 -14.79
N ARG A 527 -13.01 -13.18 -13.81
CA ARG A 527 -14.25 -12.42 -14.04
C ARG A 527 -13.98 -10.99 -14.45
N SER A 528 -14.97 -10.43 -15.14
CA SER A 528 -15.15 -9.01 -15.32
C SER A 528 -16.56 -8.66 -14.87
N VAL A 529 -16.72 -7.62 -14.05
CA VAL A 529 -18.02 -7.22 -13.48
C VAL A 529 -18.28 -5.75 -13.78
N ASP A 530 -19.48 -5.46 -14.28
CA ASP A 530 -19.92 -4.13 -14.66
C ASP A 530 -20.94 -3.57 -13.66
N PHE A 531 -20.77 -2.31 -13.29
CA PHE A 531 -21.66 -1.56 -12.42
C PHE A 531 -22.12 -0.29 -13.13
N PRO A 532 -23.28 -0.32 -13.81
CA PRO A 532 -23.84 0.87 -14.45
C PRO A 532 -24.38 1.85 -13.42
N LEU A 533 -24.09 3.13 -13.58
CA LEU A 533 -24.51 4.21 -12.69
C LEU A 533 -25.48 5.16 -13.43
N GLY A 534 -26.56 5.54 -12.74
CA GLY A 534 -27.46 6.58 -13.17
C GLY A 534 -26.97 7.98 -12.80
N GLU A 535 -27.85 8.97 -13.02
CA GLU A 535 -27.63 10.34 -12.59
C GLU A 535 -27.54 10.40 -11.05
N ASP A 536 -26.59 11.18 -10.53
CA ASP A 536 -26.33 11.34 -9.10
C ASP A 536 -25.98 10.08 -8.30
N GLN A 537 -25.59 9.01 -8.98
CA GLN A 537 -25.13 7.77 -8.37
C GLN A 537 -23.59 7.68 -8.37
N PHE A 538 -23.03 7.29 -7.24
CA PHE A 538 -21.59 7.19 -6.99
C PHE A 538 -21.23 5.78 -6.57
N PHE A 539 -20.20 5.20 -7.19
CA PHE A 539 -19.76 3.85 -6.87
C PHE A 539 -18.52 3.85 -5.98
N PRO A 540 -18.63 3.39 -4.71
CA PRO A 540 -17.53 3.36 -3.78
C PRO A 540 -16.92 1.97 -3.66
N MET A 541 -15.58 1.88 -3.56
CA MET A 541 -14.84 0.67 -3.20
C MET A 541 -13.84 0.94 -2.07
N GLY A 542 -13.48 -0.09 -1.31
CA GLY A 542 -12.43 0.00 -0.31
C GLY A 542 -11.06 -0.32 -0.86
N ASP A 543 -10.02 0.33 -0.34
CA ASP A 543 -8.63 0.09 -0.73
C ASP A 543 -8.15 -1.32 -0.30
N ASN A 544 -8.74 -1.89 0.74
CA ASN A 544 -8.55 -3.28 1.13
C ASN A 544 -9.55 -4.19 0.40
N SER A 545 -9.37 -4.29 -0.91
CA SER A 545 -10.34 -4.90 -1.83
C SER A 545 -10.83 -6.29 -1.42
N PRO A 546 -9.99 -7.25 -0.99
CA PRO A 546 -10.44 -8.59 -0.60
C PRO A 546 -11.32 -8.62 0.67
N GLN A 547 -11.16 -7.62 1.57
CA GLN A 547 -11.85 -7.54 2.87
C GLN A 547 -12.80 -6.35 2.97
N SER A 548 -13.15 -5.73 1.84
CA SER A 548 -14.05 -4.58 1.82
C SER A 548 -15.47 -4.99 1.45
N LYS A 549 -16.38 -4.83 2.39
CA LYS A 549 -17.81 -4.84 2.09
C LYS A 549 -18.22 -3.47 1.54
N ASP A 550 -18.18 -3.30 0.23
CA ASP A 550 -18.42 -2.06 -0.50
C ASP A 550 -19.49 -2.22 -1.59
N GLY A 551 -19.61 -1.28 -2.51
CA GLY A 551 -20.62 -1.28 -3.58
C GLY A 551 -20.70 -2.58 -4.36
N ARG A 552 -19.60 -3.31 -4.49
CA ARG A 552 -19.60 -4.63 -5.15
C ARG A 552 -20.46 -5.67 -4.42
N LEU A 553 -20.54 -5.60 -3.09
CA LEU A 553 -21.10 -6.64 -2.21
C LEU A 553 -22.37 -6.21 -1.45
N TRP A 554 -22.89 -4.99 -1.68
CA TRP A 554 -24.09 -4.54 -0.96
C TRP A 554 -25.40 -5.12 -1.50
N GLY A 555 -25.40 -5.60 -2.72
CA GLY A 555 -26.62 -5.97 -3.43
C GLY A 555 -27.28 -4.74 -4.07
N ASP A 556 -28.58 -4.57 -3.89
CA ASP A 556 -29.34 -3.45 -4.46
C ASP A 556 -29.67 -2.42 -3.36
N PRO A 557 -29.24 -1.16 -3.48
CA PRO A 557 -28.42 -0.60 -4.57
C PRO A 557 -26.89 -0.80 -4.35
N PRO A 558 -26.10 -1.00 -5.41
CA PRO A 558 -24.63 -1.10 -5.35
C PRO A 558 -23.94 0.27 -5.29
N TYR A 559 -24.65 1.37 -5.21
CA TYR A 559 -24.17 2.74 -5.29
C TYR A 559 -24.65 3.59 -4.12
N VAL A 560 -24.11 4.79 -4.03
CA VAL A 560 -24.51 5.83 -3.07
C VAL A 560 -25.12 7.00 -3.84
N GLU A 561 -26.29 7.45 -3.43
CA GLU A 561 -26.91 8.66 -3.98
C GLU A 561 -26.25 9.92 -3.39
N ARG A 562 -26.26 11.02 -4.15
CA ARG A 562 -25.66 12.31 -3.75
C ARG A 562 -26.10 12.77 -2.36
N GLU A 563 -27.37 12.61 -2.04
CA GLU A 563 -27.95 13.05 -0.77
C GLU A 563 -27.40 12.29 0.46
N LEU A 564 -26.83 11.10 0.24
CA LEU A 564 -26.21 10.30 1.29
C LEU A 564 -24.74 10.68 1.53
N LEU A 565 -24.13 11.49 0.66
CA LEU A 565 -22.76 11.93 0.83
C LEU A 565 -22.66 12.88 2.02
N THR A 566 -21.77 12.57 2.95
CA THR A 566 -21.53 13.40 4.13
C THR A 566 -20.39 14.39 3.91
N GLY A 567 -19.33 13.96 3.20
CA GLY A 567 -18.20 14.83 2.90
C GLY A 567 -16.94 14.08 2.47
N LYS A 568 -15.86 14.84 2.30
CA LYS A 568 -14.54 14.34 1.90
C LYS A 568 -13.64 14.19 3.11
N ALA A 569 -13.03 13.01 3.27
CA ALA A 569 -11.97 12.80 4.25
C ALA A 569 -10.69 13.52 3.78
N VAL A 570 -10.13 14.40 4.63
CA VAL A 570 -9.04 15.29 4.23
C VAL A 570 -7.76 15.07 5.00
N LEU A 571 -7.85 14.67 6.27
CA LEU A 571 -6.70 14.62 7.17
C LEU A 571 -6.86 13.48 8.18
N VAL A 572 -5.82 12.67 8.36
CA VAL A 572 -5.62 11.87 9.57
C VAL A 572 -4.99 12.81 10.60
N TYR A 573 -5.79 13.28 11.56
CA TYR A 573 -5.33 14.24 12.55
C TYR A 573 -4.87 13.60 13.86
N TRP A 574 -5.36 12.41 14.16
CA TRP A 574 -4.94 11.62 15.31
C TRP A 574 -4.96 10.14 14.92
N PRO A 575 -3.83 9.61 14.44
CA PRO A 575 -3.65 8.18 14.31
C PRO A 575 -3.67 7.56 15.72
N HIS A 576 -3.58 6.24 15.83
CA HIS A 576 -3.50 5.61 17.15
C HIS A 576 -2.41 6.25 18.01
N ALA A 577 -2.58 6.16 19.33
CA ALA A 577 -1.62 6.67 20.30
C ALA A 577 -0.98 5.49 21.03
N TRP A 578 0.34 5.52 21.16
CA TRP A 578 1.08 4.59 22.02
C TRP A 578 1.01 5.03 23.47
N SER A 579 1.09 4.07 24.40
CA SER A 579 1.22 4.34 25.83
C SER A 579 2.61 4.88 26.14
N GLY A 580 2.72 6.19 26.30
CA GLY A 580 3.96 6.88 26.69
C GLY A 580 4.27 6.79 28.19
N PRO A 581 5.36 7.45 28.64
CA PRO A 581 5.67 7.60 30.04
C PRO A 581 4.46 8.14 30.81
N PHE A 582 4.22 7.63 32.00
CA PHE A 582 3.06 7.98 32.86
C PHE A 582 1.69 7.63 32.23
N ARG A 583 1.61 6.68 31.30
CA ARG A 583 0.40 6.29 30.53
C ARG A 583 -0.26 7.46 29.78
N LEU A 584 0.51 8.48 29.43
CA LEU A 584 0.03 9.55 28.58
C LEU A 584 0.00 9.06 27.12
N PRO A 585 -1.10 9.28 26.39
CA PRO A 585 -1.18 8.88 25.00
C PRO A 585 -0.26 9.74 24.14
N ILE A 586 0.72 9.12 23.47
CA ILE A 586 1.61 9.77 22.51
C ILE A 586 1.12 9.42 21.11
N PRO A 587 0.63 10.37 20.30
CA PRO A 587 0.15 10.07 18.97
C PRO A 587 1.29 9.63 18.05
N ASN A 588 1.00 8.67 17.17
CA ASN A 588 1.92 8.28 16.11
C ASN A 588 1.98 9.38 15.03
N VAL A 589 2.78 10.42 15.30
CA VAL A 589 2.85 11.62 14.44
C VAL A 589 3.30 11.33 13.00
N SER A 590 4.00 10.21 12.78
CA SER A 590 4.45 9.81 11.44
C SER A 590 3.29 9.48 10.48
N ARG A 591 2.12 9.14 11.04
CA ARG A 591 0.89 8.87 10.29
C ARG A 591 -0.06 10.08 10.17
N MET A 592 0.23 11.18 10.86
CA MET A 592 -0.54 12.42 10.67
C MET A 592 -0.27 12.97 9.27
N ARG A 593 -1.25 12.85 8.39
CA ARG A 593 -1.07 13.18 6.97
C ARG A 593 -2.37 13.57 6.29
N LEU A 594 -2.25 14.32 5.21
CA LEU A 594 -3.37 14.51 4.28
C LEU A 594 -3.75 13.16 3.66
N ILE A 595 -5.04 12.91 3.56
CA ILE A 595 -5.58 11.70 2.94
C ILE A 595 -5.46 11.86 1.42
N ARG A 596 -4.68 10.95 0.85
CA ARG A 596 -4.34 10.94 -0.58
C ARG A 596 -5.25 10.01 -1.36
#